data_436fd51f982a36c756ac1d21a5ed4b2f
#
_entry.id   436fd51f982a36c756ac1d21a5ed4b2f
#
_cell.length_a   1.000
_cell.length_b   1.000
_cell.length_c   1.000
_cell.angle_alpha   90.00
_cell.angle_beta   90.00
_cell.angle_gamma   90.00
#
_symmetry.space_group_name_H-M   'P 1'
#
loop_
_entity.id
_entity.type
_entity.pdbx_description
1 polymer ?
#
loop_
_entity_poly.entity_id
_entity_poly.type
_entity_poly.pdbx_seq_one_letter_code
_entity_poly.pdbx_strand_id
1 'polypeptide(L)'
;CALPIFQKEEINMTTVPSVTFKTRVRNDAIEGDNPFEWKDLTSDEIFKGKRVVVFALPGAFTPTCSTSHLPRYEELFEEFKEQGVDQIICLSVNDAFVMYQWGKSQAAKNVFLLPDGSGEFTHKMGMLVDKSNLGFGLRSWRYSMLVEDGEIVKMFAEEGFSHNCPTDPFEVSDADTMLGYLKEIRKAA
;
A
#
# COMPACT_ATOMS: atom_id res chain seq x y z
N CYS A 1 14.07 34.29 13.94
CA CYS A 1 13.49 33.86 12.67
C CYS A 1 12.70 32.58 12.95
N ALA A 2 11.38 32.72 13.04
CA ALA A 2 10.50 31.57 13.18
C ALA A 2 10.37 30.90 11.80
N LEU A 3 10.68 29.60 11.73
CA LEU A 3 10.39 28.78 10.58
C LEU A 3 8.86 28.72 10.40
N PRO A 4 8.36 28.76 9.15
CA PRO A 4 6.92 28.63 8.93
C PRO A 4 6.45 27.27 9.47
N ILE A 5 5.46 27.32 10.34
CA ILE A 5 4.70 26.18 10.78
C ILE A 5 4.01 25.63 9.51
N PHE A 6 4.48 24.52 8.97
CA PHE A 6 3.71 23.79 7.99
C PHE A 6 2.41 23.36 8.69
N GLN A 7 1.33 24.05 8.36
CA GLN A 7 0.00 23.62 8.74
C GLN A 7 -0.17 22.21 8.19
N LYS A 8 -0.54 21.30 9.08
CA LYS A 8 -1.05 19.99 8.75
C LYS A 8 -2.31 20.22 7.89
N GLU A 9 -2.15 20.28 6.57
CA GLU A 9 -3.30 20.12 5.70
C GLU A 9 -3.79 18.70 5.98
N GLU A 10 -4.93 18.62 6.65
CA GLU A 10 -5.65 17.35 6.74
C GLU A 10 -5.87 16.91 5.30
N ILE A 11 -5.26 15.78 4.94
CA ILE A 11 -5.46 15.16 3.63
C ILE A 11 -6.92 14.72 3.63
N ASN A 12 -7.79 15.62 3.18
CA ASN A 12 -9.24 15.42 3.12
C ASN A 12 -9.58 14.74 1.79
N MET A 13 -8.77 13.70 1.44
CA MET A 13 -8.99 12.93 0.24
C MET A 13 -10.07 11.88 0.55
N THR A 14 -11.23 12.05 -0.07
CA THR A 14 -12.37 11.15 0.10
C THR A 14 -12.39 10.01 -0.91
N THR A 15 -11.62 10.13 -2.00
CA THR A 15 -11.57 9.12 -3.08
C THR A 15 -10.14 8.81 -3.47
N VAL A 16 -9.91 7.59 -3.92
CA VAL A 16 -8.60 7.22 -4.46
C VAL A 16 -8.30 7.96 -5.76
N PRO A 17 -7.06 8.39 -6.01
CA PRO A 17 -6.69 9.07 -7.24
C PRO A 17 -6.77 8.15 -8.45
N SER A 18 -7.15 8.71 -9.59
CA SER A 18 -7.12 8.01 -10.88
C SER A 18 -5.67 7.94 -11.40
N VAL A 19 -5.16 6.72 -11.50
CA VAL A 19 -3.83 6.41 -12.06
C VAL A 19 -3.86 5.10 -12.84
N THR A 20 -2.83 4.89 -13.66
CA THR A 20 -2.60 3.62 -14.35
C THR A 20 -1.27 3.04 -13.87
N PHE A 21 -1.36 1.92 -13.19
CA PHE A 21 -0.18 1.18 -12.70
C PHE A 21 0.40 0.31 -13.81
N LYS A 22 1.73 0.32 -13.91
CA LYS A 22 2.47 -0.58 -14.81
C LYS A 22 2.76 -1.88 -14.08
N THR A 23 1.99 -2.92 -14.37
CA THR A 23 2.13 -4.23 -13.76
C THR A 23 2.65 -5.25 -14.78
N ARG A 24 3.06 -6.42 -14.28
CA ARG A 24 3.43 -7.56 -15.10
C ARG A 24 2.60 -8.77 -14.69
N VAL A 25 2.08 -9.47 -15.68
CA VAL A 25 1.33 -10.71 -15.45
C VAL A 25 2.04 -11.87 -16.12
N ARG A 26 1.95 -13.05 -15.51
CA ARG A 26 2.46 -14.26 -16.11
C ARG A 26 1.58 -14.64 -17.31
N ASN A 27 2.22 -14.94 -18.43
CA ASN A 27 1.58 -15.44 -19.64
C ASN A 27 2.31 -16.72 -20.09
N ASP A 28 1.72 -17.86 -19.82
CA ASP A 28 2.33 -19.17 -20.12
C ASP A 28 2.40 -19.48 -21.64
N ALA A 29 1.82 -18.61 -22.50
CA ALA A 29 2.02 -18.68 -23.94
C ALA A 29 3.36 -18.09 -24.40
N ILE A 30 4.06 -17.37 -23.51
CA ILE A 30 5.40 -16.84 -23.80
C ILE A 30 6.45 -17.89 -23.44
N GLU A 31 7.17 -18.36 -24.43
CA GLU A 31 8.26 -19.33 -24.24
C GLU A 31 9.51 -18.66 -23.66
N GLY A 32 10.32 -19.43 -22.90
CA GLY A 32 11.60 -19.01 -22.33
C GLY A 32 11.54 -18.68 -20.84
N ASP A 33 12.64 -18.10 -20.34
CA ASP A 33 12.85 -17.91 -18.89
C ASP A 33 12.06 -16.73 -18.28
N ASN A 34 11.40 -15.93 -19.12
CA ASN A 34 10.67 -14.75 -18.69
C ASN A 34 9.23 -14.72 -19.25
N PRO A 35 8.35 -15.65 -18.83
CA PRO A 35 6.98 -15.79 -19.31
C PRO A 35 6.05 -14.71 -18.71
N PHE A 36 6.38 -13.45 -18.90
CA PHE A 36 5.63 -12.31 -18.36
C PHE A 36 5.42 -11.25 -19.44
N GLU A 37 4.26 -10.62 -19.42
CA GLU A 37 3.94 -9.47 -20.24
C GLU A 37 3.52 -8.26 -19.39
N TRP A 38 3.69 -7.07 -19.95
CA TRP A 38 3.19 -5.86 -19.31
C TRP A 38 1.67 -5.82 -19.38
N LYS A 39 1.07 -5.42 -18.27
CA LYS A 39 -0.35 -5.16 -18.17
C LYS A 39 -0.58 -3.87 -17.40
N ASP A 40 -1.26 -2.94 -18.05
CA ASP A 40 -1.75 -1.74 -17.39
C ASP A 40 -2.93 -2.11 -16.49
N LEU A 41 -2.96 -1.54 -15.29
CA LEU A 41 -4.02 -1.75 -14.31
C LEU A 41 -4.45 -0.37 -13.78
N THR A 42 -5.71 0.00 -14.00
CA THR A 42 -6.24 1.29 -13.58
C THR A 42 -6.77 1.26 -12.15
N SER A 43 -6.84 2.43 -11.50
CA SER A 43 -7.49 2.56 -10.18
C SER A 43 -8.93 2.04 -10.22
N ASP A 44 -9.68 2.30 -11.28
CA ASP A 44 -11.06 1.83 -11.42
C ASP A 44 -11.14 0.30 -11.40
N GLU A 45 -10.27 -0.39 -12.14
CA GLU A 45 -10.22 -1.86 -12.15
C GLU A 45 -9.89 -2.45 -10.77
N ILE A 46 -9.11 -1.72 -9.98
CA ILE A 46 -8.73 -2.15 -8.63
C ILE A 46 -9.87 -1.93 -7.64
N PHE A 47 -10.49 -0.75 -7.63
CA PHE A 47 -11.31 -0.29 -6.52
C PHE A 47 -12.82 -0.27 -6.79
N LYS A 48 -13.25 -0.12 -8.06
CA LYS A 48 -14.67 0.08 -8.38
C LYS A 48 -15.51 -1.14 -8.03
N GLY A 49 -16.56 -0.92 -7.23
CA GLY A 49 -17.47 -1.96 -6.79
C GLY A 49 -16.86 -2.96 -5.80
N LYS A 50 -15.72 -2.64 -5.19
CA LYS A 50 -14.99 -3.54 -4.29
C LYS A 50 -14.73 -2.89 -2.95
N ARG A 51 -14.61 -3.73 -1.92
CA ARG A 51 -14.12 -3.39 -0.60
C ARG A 51 -12.67 -3.83 -0.47
N VAL A 52 -11.75 -2.86 -0.47
CA VAL A 52 -10.31 -3.12 -0.56
C VAL A 52 -9.59 -2.54 0.65
N VAL A 53 -8.73 -3.33 1.27
CA VAL A 53 -7.76 -2.84 2.24
C VAL A 53 -6.44 -2.61 1.52
N VAL A 54 -5.91 -1.40 1.62
CA VAL A 54 -4.59 -1.05 1.09
C VAL A 54 -3.68 -0.71 2.26
N PHE A 55 -2.48 -1.26 2.28
CA PHE A 55 -1.41 -0.75 3.11
C PHE A 55 -0.19 -0.38 2.27
N ALA A 56 0.39 0.76 2.58
CA ALA A 56 1.55 1.30 1.88
C ALA A 56 2.76 1.37 2.82
N LEU A 57 3.92 1.18 2.26
CA LEU A 57 5.15 1.06 3.03
C LEU A 57 6.35 1.62 2.26
N PRO A 58 7.45 1.99 2.97
CA PRO A 58 8.61 2.65 2.37
C PRO A 58 9.36 1.83 1.32
N GLY A 59 9.30 0.51 1.37
CA GLY A 59 9.97 -0.26 0.33
C GLY A 59 10.00 -1.77 0.53
N ALA A 60 9.92 -2.49 -0.58
CA ALA A 60 10.21 -3.90 -0.65
C ALA A 60 11.62 -4.20 -0.10
N PHE A 61 11.82 -5.36 0.51
CA PHE A 61 13.07 -5.83 1.11
C PHE A 61 13.60 -5.01 2.29
N THR A 62 12.90 -3.97 2.75
CA THR A 62 13.27 -3.25 3.96
C THR A 62 12.84 -4.03 5.22
N PRO A 63 13.50 -3.84 6.39
CA PRO A 63 13.30 -4.70 7.56
C PRO A 63 11.85 -4.78 8.04
N THR A 64 11.26 -3.69 8.53
CA THR A 64 9.89 -3.67 9.08
C THR A 64 8.84 -4.15 8.07
N CYS A 65 9.01 -3.77 6.79
CA CYS A 65 8.10 -4.16 5.72
C CYS A 65 8.08 -5.67 5.47
N SER A 66 9.24 -6.32 5.61
CA SER A 66 9.44 -7.74 5.32
C SER A 66 9.25 -8.66 6.52
N THR A 67 9.48 -8.16 7.75
CA THR A 67 9.41 -9.00 8.96
C THR A 67 8.09 -8.88 9.71
N SER A 68 7.36 -7.78 9.52
CA SER A 68 6.17 -7.49 10.34
C SER A 68 4.96 -7.07 9.50
N HIS A 69 5.11 -6.08 8.61
CA HIS A 69 3.97 -5.46 7.95
C HIS A 69 3.27 -6.41 6.97
N LEU A 70 3.95 -6.84 5.91
CA LEU A 70 3.38 -7.77 4.92
C LEU A 70 3.03 -9.14 5.50
N PRO A 71 3.88 -9.81 6.31
CA PRO A 71 3.56 -11.13 6.83
C PRO A 71 2.29 -11.17 7.67
N ARG A 72 2.00 -10.11 8.46
CA ARG A 72 0.81 -10.09 9.30
C ARG A 72 -0.47 -9.92 8.48
N TYR A 73 -0.46 -9.16 7.40
CA TYR A 73 -1.60 -9.09 6.47
C TYR A 73 -1.85 -10.41 5.75
N GLU A 74 -0.80 -11.14 5.38
CA GLU A 74 -0.93 -12.51 4.82
C GLU A 74 -1.53 -13.48 5.85
N GLU A 75 -1.05 -13.45 7.08
CA GLU A 75 -1.52 -14.33 8.15
C GLU A 75 -3.01 -14.13 8.46
N LEU A 76 -3.47 -12.88 8.47
CA LEU A 76 -4.85 -12.52 8.81
C LEU A 76 -5.78 -12.46 7.60
N PHE A 77 -5.34 -12.88 6.42
CA PHE A 77 -6.11 -12.76 5.17
C PHE A 77 -7.54 -13.31 5.27
N GLU A 78 -7.71 -14.51 5.82
CA GLU A 78 -9.04 -15.12 5.94
C GLU A 78 -9.95 -14.34 6.89
N GLU A 79 -9.41 -13.78 7.97
CA GLU A 79 -10.18 -12.94 8.87
C GLU A 79 -10.65 -11.63 8.20
N PHE A 80 -9.81 -11.04 7.33
CA PHE A 80 -10.22 -9.90 6.49
C PHE A 80 -11.34 -10.30 5.52
N LYS A 81 -11.25 -11.46 4.90
CA LYS A 81 -12.31 -12.00 4.02
C LYS A 81 -13.63 -12.16 4.76
N GLU A 82 -13.60 -12.64 6.00
CA GLU A 82 -14.78 -12.73 6.85
C GLU A 82 -15.42 -11.36 7.14
N GLN A 83 -14.64 -10.27 7.13
CA GLN A 83 -15.17 -8.90 7.26
C GLN A 83 -15.68 -8.33 5.92
N GLY A 84 -15.74 -9.13 4.85
CA GLY A 84 -16.23 -8.71 3.54
C GLY A 84 -15.19 -7.95 2.70
N VAL A 85 -13.90 -8.07 3.03
CA VAL A 85 -12.84 -7.51 2.21
C VAL A 85 -12.65 -8.37 0.96
N ASP A 86 -12.75 -7.76 -0.21
CA ASP A 86 -12.55 -8.45 -1.49
C ASP A 86 -11.07 -8.67 -1.80
N GLN A 87 -10.23 -7.71 -1.44
CA GLN A 87 -8.80 -7.75 -1.75
C GLN A 87 -7.98 -6.99 -0.71
N ILE A 88 -6.79 -7.51 -0.40
CA ILE A 88 -5.76 -6.80 0.35
C ILE A 88 -4.62 -6.45 -0.60
N ILE A 89 -4.18 -5.19 -0.57
CA ILE A 89 -3.14 -4.65 -1.46
C ILE A 89 -2.00 -4.09 -0.63
N CYS A 90 -0.78 -4.50 -0.96
CA CYS A 90 0.45 -3.86 -0.51
C CYS A 90 0.97 -2.95 -1.61
N LEU A 91 1.02 -1.65 -1.35
CA LEU A 91 1.50 -0.65 -2.30
C LEU A 91 2.90 -0.15 -1.89
N SER A 92 3.79 -0.05 -2.85
CA SER A 92 5.12 0.52 -2.64
C SER A 92 5.63 1.24 -3.87
N VAL A 93 6.43 2.31 -3.66
CA VAL A 93 7.17 2.99 -4.73
C VAL A 93 8.39 2.13 -5.12
N ASN A 94 8.06 0.97 -5.68
CA ASN A 94 8.98 0.01 -6.29
C ASN A 94 8.35 -0.46 -7.60
N ASP A 95 9.20 -0.85 -8.55
CA ASP A 95 8.74 -1.35 -9.84
C ASP A 95 8.17 -2.78 -9.77
N ALA A 96 7.56 -3.22 -10.86
CA ALA A 96 6.90 -4.51 -10.95
C ALA A 96 7.86 -5.70 -10.77
N PHE A 97 9.13 -5.58 -11.15
CA PHE A 97 10.12 -6.63 -10.98
C PHE A 97 10.49 -6.81 -9.51
N VAL A 98 10.75 -5.70 -8.82
CA VAL A 98 11.08 -5.69 -7.39
C VAL A 98 9.92 -6.24 -6.58
N MET A 99 8.69 -5.77 -6.83
CA MET A 99 7.49 -6.23 -6.12
C MET A 99 7.24 -7.72 -6.34
N TYR A 100 7.42 -8.21 -7.56
CA TYR A 100 7.29 -9.65 -7.86
C TYR A 100 8.31 -10.49 -7.08
N GLN A 101 9.60 -10.11 -7.13
CA GLN A 101 10.65 -10.88 -6.44
C GLN A 101 10.51 -10.80 -4.92
N TRP A 102 10.11 -9.65 -4.40
CA TRP A 102 9.84 -9.51 -2.98
C TRP A 102 8.67 -10.38 -2.53
N GLY A 103 7.55 -10.36 -3.26
CA GLY A 103 6.41 -11.24 -2.97
C GLY A 103 6.79 -12.70 -2.97
N LYS A 104 7.61 -13.13 -3.94
CA LYS A 104 8.14 -14.49 -3.99
C LYS A 104 9.01 -14.82 -2.78
N SER A 105 9.90 -13.91 -2.36
CA SER A 105 10.78 -14.11 -1.20
C SER A 105 10.00 -14.15 0.12
N GLN A 106 8.87 -13.43 0.20
CA GLN A 106 7.97 -13.42 1.35
C GLN A 106 6.94 -14.56 1.33
N ALA A 107 6.92 -15.37 0.28
CA ALA A 107 5.89 -16.39 0.04
C ALA A 107 4.46 -15.81 0.08
N ALA A 108 4.30 -14.54 -0.31
CA ALA A 108 3.01 -13.87 -0.38
C ALA A 108 2.11 -14.54 -1.42
N LYS A 109 0.90 -14.91 -1.02
CA LYS A 109 -0.06 -15.66 -1.86
C LYS A 109 -1.38 -14.93 -2.02
N ASN A 110 -1.79 -14.22 -0.99
CA ASN A 110 -3.13 -13.66 -0.86
C ASN A 110 -3.12 -12.13 -1.01
N VAL A 111 -2.07 -11.47 -0.52
CA VAL A 111 -1.88 -10.02 -0.66
C VAL A 111 -1.37 -9.69 -2.05
N PHE A 112 -2.09 -8.81 -2.75
CA PHE A 112 -1.66 -8.31 -4.05
C PHE A 112 -0.60 -7.23 -3.88
N LEU A 113 0.60 -7.46 -4.42
CA LEU A 113 1.71 -6.51 -4.35
C LEU A 113 1.63 -5.55 -5.54
N LEU A 114 1.12 -4.33 -5.31
CA LEU A 114 0.88 -3.32 -6.32
C LEU A 114 2.11 -2.42 -6.50
N PRO A 115 2.75 -2.44 -7.67
CA PRO A 115 3.90 -1.59 -7.96
C PRO A 115 3.44 -0.16 -8.31
N ASP A 116 3.80 0.82 -7.49
CA ASP A 116 3.72 2.25 -7.83
C ASP A 116 5.11 2.77 -8.22
N GLY A 117 5.71 2.15 -9.23
CA GLY A 117 7.11 2.36 -9.59
C GLY A 117 7.48 3.81 -9.92
N SER A 118 6.55 4.57 -10.48
CA SER A 118 6.72 6.00 -10.75
C SER A 118 6.30 6.90 -9.58
N GLY A 119 5.75 6.34 -8.50
CA GLY A 119 5.27 7.09 -7.34
C GLY A 119 4.05 7.97 -7.62
N GLU A 120 3.34 7.75 -8.73
CA GLU A 120 2.23 8.61 -9.13
C GLU A 120 1.05 8.54 -8.18
N PHE A 121 0.65 7.33 -7.79
CA PHE A 121 -0.43 7.14 -6.83
C PHE A 121 -0.04 7.72 -5.47
N THR A 122 1.13 7.38 -4.99
CA THR A 122 1.68 7.86 -3.71
C THR A 122 1.76 9.38 -3.68
N HIS A 123 2.20 10.02 -4.79
CA HIS A 123 2.26 11.47 -4.90
C HIS A 123 0.85 12.10 -4.86
N LYS A 124 -0.08 11.60 -5.66
CA LYS A 124 -1.46 12.10 -5.69
C LYS A 124 -2.20 11.88 -4.37
N MET A 125 -1.85 10.83 -3.62
CA MET A 125 -2.32 10.61 -2.25
C MET A 125 -1.73 11.58 -1.22
N GLY A 126 -0.75 12.41 -1.59
CA GLY A 126 -0.04 13.27 -0.66
C GLY A 126 0.88 12.50 0.31
N MET A 127 1.23 11.25 -0.02
CA MET A 127 1.99 10.35 0.85
C MET A 127 3.44 10.13 0.38
N LEU A 128 3.91 10.88 -0.63
CA LEU A 128 5.28 10.78 -1.13
C LEU A 128 6.25 11.53 -0.22
N VAL A 129 7.27 10.84 0.24
CA VAL A 129 8.31 11.39 1.10
C VAL A 129 9.70 11.12 0.53
N ASP A 130 10.63 12.04 0.77
CA ASP A 130 12.04 11.82 0.51
C ASP A 130 12.66 11.01 1.67
N LYS A 131 13.32 9.92 1.34
CA LYS A 131 14.11 9.07 2.26
C LYS A 131 15.57 8.96 1.80
N SER A 132 16.11 10.04 1.25
CA SER A 132 17.51 10.11 0.80
C SER A 132 18.51 9.94 1.94
N ASN A 133 18.13 10.25 3.18
CA ASN A 133 18.93 9.95 4.38
C ASN A 133 19.25 8.45 4.54
N LEU A 134 18.45 7.58 3.95
CA LEU A 134 18.65 6.12 3.92
C LEU A 134 19.12 5.62 2.54
N GLY A 135 19.34 6.52 1.59
CA GLY A 135 19.66 6.15 0.21
C GLY A 135 18.48 5.56 -0.57
N PHE A 136 17.24 5.73 -0.11
CA PHE A 136 16.07 5.16 -0.76
C PHE A 136 15.48 6.07 -1.84
N GLY A 137 15.76 7.38 -1.79
CA GLY A 137 15.09 8.36 -2.63
C GLY A 137 13.61 8.56 -2.24
N LEU A 138 12.76 8.84 -3.23
CA LEU A 138 11.34 9.07 -2.99
C LEU A 138 10.60 7.75 -2.72
N ARG A 139 9.83 7.71 -1.64
CA ARG A 139 9.09 6.54 -1.17
C ARG A 139 7.72 6.91 -0.64
N SER A 140 6.87 5.89 -0.42
CA SER A 140 5.61 6.10 0.29
C SER A 140 5.85 6.28 1.79
N TRP A 141 5.11 7.20 2.39
CA TRP A 141 4.87 7.15 3.83
C TRP A 141 4.12 5.86 4.18
N ARG A 142 4.22 5.43 5.43
CA ARG A 142 3.54 4.22 5.90
C ARG A 142 2.13 4.54 6.36
N TYR A 143 1.15 3.83 5.80
CA TYR A 143 -0.25 3.95 6.16
C TYR A 143 -1.02 2.68 5.80
N SER A 144 -2.23 2.53 6.34
CA SER A 144 -3.25 1.61 5.83
C SER A 144 -4.56 2.35 5.60
N MET A 145 -5.39 1.87 4.68
CA MET A 145 -6.71 2.44 4.42
C MET A 145 -7.71 1.39 3.99
N LEU A 146 -8.98 1.64 4.35
CA LEU A 146 -10.14 0.94 3.82
C LEU A 146 -10.75 1.77 2.69
N VAL A 147 -10.94 1.15 1.55
CA VAL A 147 -11.56 1.74 0.36
C VAL A 147 -12.82 0.94 0.00
N GLU A 148 -13.93 1.62 -0.20
CA GLU A 148 -15.20 1.03 -0.68
C GLU A 148 -15.63 1.73 -1.96
N ASP A 149 -15.74 1.00 -3.05
CA ASP A 149 -16.12 1.53 -4.37
C ASP A 149 -15.32 2.79 -4.78
N GLY A 150 -14.03 2.83 -4.48
CA GLY A 150 -13.14 3.96 -4.74
C GLY A 150 -13.17 5.08 -3.71
N GLU A 151 -14.07 5.04 -2.72
CA GLU A 151 -14.12 6.00 -1.61
C GLU A 151 -13.21 5.54 -0.45
N ILE A 152 -12.41 6.45 0.09
CA ILE A 152 -11.56 6.19 1.27
C ILE A 152 -12.43 6.35 2.52
N VAL A 153 -12.84 5.23 3.10
CA VAL A 153 -13.70 5.19 4.30
C VAL A 153 -12.91 5.47 5.57
N LYS A 154 -11.69 4.96 5.64
CA LYS A 154 -10.80 5.11 6.80
C LYS A 154 -9.34 5.07 6.36
N MET A 155 -8.52 5.91 6.99
CA MET A 155 -7.07 5.88 6.85
C MET A 155 -6.41 5.90 8.23
N PHE A 156 -5.39 5.05 8.39
CA PHE A 156 -4.47 5.04 9.53
C PHE A 156 -3.07 5.34 8.98
N ALA A 157 -2.66 6.59 9.06
CA ALA A 157 -1.32 7.01 8.67
C ALA A 157 -0.44 7.13 9.91
N GLU A 158 0.79 6.64 9.82
CA GLU A 158 1.75 6.77 10.90
C GLU A 158 2.05 8.24 11.21
N GLU A 159 2.26 8.55 12.48
CA GLU A 159 2.60 9.90 12.88
C GLU A 159 4.00 10.32 12.46
N GLY A 160 4.27 11.62 12.47
CA GLY A 160 5.60 12.15 12.15
C GLY A 160 5.88 12.26 10.63
N PHE A 161 4.82 12.33 9.80
CA PHE A 161 4.97 12.52 8.35
C PHE A 161 5.97 13.63 8.04
N SER A 162 7.11 13.25 7.46
CA SER A 162 8.17 14.19 7.08
C SER A 162 9.14 13.58 6.09
N HIS A 163 9.79 14.45 5.30
CA HIS A 163 10.96 14.05 4.52
C HIS A 163 12.13 13.72 5.45
N ASN A 164 12.88 12.69 5.07
CA ASN A 164 14.07 12.24 5.81
C ASN A 164 13.80 11.95 7.30
N CYS A 165 12.59 11.46 7.59
CA CYS A 165 12.23 11.06 8.94
C CYS A 165 13.31 10.09 9.50
N PRO A 166 13.85 10.37 10.70
CA PRO A 166 14.93 9.57 11.27
C PRO A 166 14.47 8.22 11.81
N THR A 167 13.15 8.04 11.95
CA THR A 167 12.52 6.81 12.43
C THR A 167 11.70 6.14 11.35
N ASP A 168 11.33 4.88 11.57
CA ASP A 168 10.41 4.12 10.72
C ASP A 168 9.18 3.72 11.58
N PRO A 169 8.22 4.65 11.78
CA PRO A 169 7.08 4.39 12.64
C PRO A 169 6.20 3.27 12.11
N PHE A 170 5.72 2.42 13.03
CA PHE A 170 4.83 1.31 12.74
C PHE A 170 3.97 0.99 13.96
N GLU A 171 2.89 1.77 14.17
CA GLU A 171 2.05 1.71 15.36
C GLU A 171 0.55 1.61 15.04
N VAL A 172 0.09 2.22 13.93
CA VAL A 172 -1.35 2.32 13.62
C VAL A 172 -1.75 1.74 12.27
N SER A 173 -0.80 1.50 11.38
CA SER A 173 -1.06 0.99 10.02
C SER A 173 -0.96 -0.54 9.91
N ASP A 174 -0.76 -1.22 11.02
CA ASP A 174 -0.65 -2.67 11.08
C ASP A 174 -1.99 -3.38 10.79
N ALA A 175 -1.91 -4.67 10.50
CA ALA A 175 -3.05 -5.47 10.12
C ALA A 175 -4.07 -5.66 11.25
N ASP A 176 -3.61 -5.77 12.51
CA ASP A 176 -4.48 -5.97 13.66
C ASP A 176 -5.32 -4.72 13.93
N THR A 177 -4.74 -3.52 13.80
CA THR A 177 -5.46 -2.23 13.90
C THR A 177 -6.57 -2.12 12.85
N MET A 178 -6.25 -2.39 11.58
CA MET A 178 -7.23 -2.34 10.49
C MET A 178 -8.33 -3.40 10.68
N LEU A 179 -7.97 -4.62 11.04
CA LEU A 179 -8.93 -5.70 11.28
C LEU A 179 -9.84 -5.40 12.49
N GLY A 180 -9.28 -4.83 13.55
CA GLY A 180 -10.04 -4.35 14.71
C GLY A 180 -11.08 -3.34 14.31
N TYR A 181 -10.74 -2.33 13.54
CA TYR A 181 -11.67 -1.34 13.00
C TYR A 181 -12.79 -1.99 12.17
N LEU A 182 -12.45 -2.93 11.27
CA LEU A 182 -13.45 -3.63 10.45
C LEU A 182 -14.45 -4.42 11.32
N LYS A 183 -13.97 -5.10 12.37
CA LYS A 183 -14.80 -5.83 13.32
C LYS A 183 -15.74 -4.89 14.11
N GLU A 184 -15.28 -3.69 14.43
CA GLU A 184 -16.09 -2.68 15.14
C GLU A 184 -17.22 -2.13 14.26
N ILE A 185 -16.94 -1.69 13.04
CA ILE A 185 -17.97 -1.15 12.14
C ILE A 185 -19.01 -2.20 11.76
N ARG A 186 -18.62 -3.46 11.63
CA ARG A 186 -19.57 -4.56 11.38
C ARG A 186 -20.53 -4.83 12.54
N LYS A 187 -20.09 -4.64 13.77
CA LYS A 187 -20.96 -4.80 14.95
C LYS A 187 -21.96 -3.66 15.09
N ALA A 188 -21.62 -2.49 14.52
CA ALA A 188 -22.46 -1.29 14.59
C ALA A 188 -23.51 -1.22 13.46
N ALA A 189 -23.37 -2.03 12.42
CA ALA A 189 -24.29 -2.12 11.27
C ALA A 189 -25.39 -3.17 11.50
#